data_1fdc628b1bc78bae190b53ba18341875
#
_entry.id   1fdc628b1bc78bae190b53ba18341875
#
_cell.length_a   1.000
_cell.length_b   1.000
_cell.length_c   1.000
_cell.angle_alpha   90.00
_cell.angle_beta   90.00
_cell.angle_gamma   90.00
#
_symmetry.space_group_name_H-M   'P 1'
#
loop_
_entity.id
_entity.type
_entity.pdbx_description
1 polymer ?
#
loop_
_entity_poly.entity_id
_entity_poly.type
_entity_poly.pdbx_seq_one_letter_code
_entity_poly.pdbx_strand_id
1 'polypeptide(L)'
;MIRRIILTMAFLASLSLSAKDVNMGSWQIVPLPQQVKEMSSAPFRITAKTTIYYAAGDEKQKKDAGFLASHIKEVTGIGVKTTDKQAKGQIRLALNAGDTQSEAYSLVVNKNGITISATSHVGIFYGIQSVMKALPITRNVKSVSLPAAEVTDAPRFAYRAFMID
;
A
#
# COMPACT_ATOMS: atom_id res chain seq x y z
N MET A 1 62.72 33.58 -2.86
CA MET A 1 62.14 32.44 -3.62
C MET A 1 60.88 32.03 -2.87
N ILE A 2 59.71 32.46 -3.35
CA ILE A 2 58.45 32.15 -2.73
C ILE A 2 57.76 31.07 -3.59
N ARG A 3 57.71 29.85 -3.07
CA ARG A 3 56.99 28.72 -3.71
C ARG A 3 55.50 28.92 -3.52
N ARG A 4 54.80 29.26 -4.60
CA ARG A 4 53.33 29.27 -4.62
C ARG A 4 52.85 27.82 -4.72
N ILE A 5 52.22 27.32 -3.64
CA ILE A 5 51.48 26.06 -3.63
C ILE A 5 50.08 26.37 -4.13
N ILE A 6 49.76 25.96 -5.35
CA ILE A 6 48.39 26.01 -5.90
C ILE A 6 47.66 24.78 -5.36
N LEU A 7 46.76 25.01 -4.41
CA LEU A 7 45.85 24.00 -3.87
C LEU A 7 44.66 23.87 -4.85
N THR A 8 44.71 22.89 -5.73
CA THR A 8 43.58 22.53 -6.59
C THR A 8 42.55 21.77 -5.73
N MET A 9 41.52 22.48 -5.32
CA MET A 9 40.36 21.91 -4.62
C MET A 9 39.49 21.21 -5.68
N ALA A 10 39.67 19.89 -5.81
CA ALA A 10 38.77 19.06 -6.60
C ALA A 10 37.42 18.99 -5.92
N PHE A 11 36.45 19.71 -6.46
CA PHE A 11 35.05 19.63 -6.06
C PHE A 11 34.48 18.31 -6.61
N LEU A 12 34.54 17.25 -5.84
CA LEU A 12 33.79 16.02 -6.12
C LEU A 12 32.29 16.33 -5.90
N ALA A 13 31.62 16.70 -6.97
CA ALA A 13 30.17 16.65 -7.01
C ALA A 13 29.76 15.19 -6.92
N SER A 14 29.41 14.73 -5.71
CA SER A 14 28.76 13.45 -5.51
C SER A 14 27.39 13.50 -6.18
N LEU A 15 27.28 12.96 -7.40
CA LEU A 15 26.01 12.61 -7.98
C LEU A 15 25.41 11.52 -7.07
N SER A 16 24.52 11.93 -6.19
CA SER A 16 23.65 11.00 -5.50
C SER A 16 22.73 10.38 -6.54
N LEU A 17 23.15 9.27 -7.17
CA LEU A 17 22.23 8.39 -7.87
C LEU A 17 21.26 7.92 -6.80
N SER A 18 20.05 8.48 -6.80
CA SER A 18 18.95 7.96 -5.99
C SER A 18 18.65 6.57 -6.53
N ALA A 19 19.28 5.56 -5.92
CA ALA A 19 18.92 4.17 -6.19
C ALA A 19 17.43 4.05 -5.91
N LYS A 20 16.65 3.71 -6.95
CA LYS A 20 15.22 3.44 -6.81
C LYS A 20 15.08 2.43 -5.69
N ASP A 21 14.44 2.81 -4.60
CA ASP A 21 14.33 1.94 -3.41
C ASP A 21 13.59 0.67 -3.85
N VAL A 22 14.32 -0.43 -3.96
CA VAL A 22 13.79 -1.73 -4.46
C VAL A 22 12.61 -2.20 -3.63
N ASN A 23 12.48 -1.66 -2.42
CA ASN A 23 11.41 -1.97 -1.48
C ASN A 23 10.26 -0.97 -1.53
N MET A 24 10.21 -0.08 -2.51
CA MET A 24 9.11 0.86 -2.72
C MET A 24 8.08 0.26 -3.68
N GLY A 25 6.83 0.22 -3.24
CA GLY A 25 5.68 -0.13 -4.06
C GLY A 25 5.33 0.96 -5.07
N SER A 26 4.32 0.69 -5.89
CA SER A 26 3.87 1.61 -6.94
C SER A 26 2.36 1.55 -7.10
N TRP A 27 1.74 2.70 -7.36
CA TRP A 27 0.32 2.79 -7.71
C TRP A 27 0.05 2.64 -9.20
N GLN A 28 1.07 2.37 -10.01
CA GLN A 28 0.91 1.99 -11.42
C GLN A 28 0.48 0.51 -11.51
N ILE A 29 -0.70 0.23 -11.01
CA ILE A 29 -1.27 -1.14 -10.95
C ILE A 29 -2.18 -1.42 -12.13
N VAL A 30 -2.38 -2.71 -12.44
CA VAL A 30 -3.27 -3.14 -13.52
C VAL A 30 -4.37 -4.04 -12.96
N PRO A 31 -5.67 -3.76 -13.24
CA PRO A 31 -6.19 -2.57 -13.94
C PRO A 31 -5.90 -1.28 -13.16
N LEU A 32 -5.81 -0.16 -13.89
CA LEU A 32 -5.60 1.15 -13.27
C LEU A 32 -6.90 1.59 -12.58
N PRO A 33 -6.86 1.98 -11.31
CA PRO A 33 -8.02 2.57 -10.63
C PRO A 33 -8.52 3.83 -11.32
N GLN A 34 -9.80 4.18 -11.12
CA GLN A 34 -10.40 5.35 -11.74
C GLN A 34 -9.67 6.65 -11.38
N GLN A 35 -9.21 6.75 -10.14
CA GLN A 35 -8.45 7.90 -9.68
C GLN A 35 -7.29 7.44 -8.78
N VAL A 36 -6.11 7.95 -9.06
CA VAL A 36 -4.93 7.82 -8.21
C VAL A 36 -4.31 9.20 -8.06
N LYS A 37 -4.30 9.71 -6.83
CA LYS A 37 -3.69 10.99 -6.49
C LYS A 37 -2.51 10.71 -5.57
N GLU A 38 -1.31 10.76 -6.11
CA GLU A 38 -0.10 10.67 -5.31
C GLU A 38 0.06 11.92 -4.44
N MET A 39 0.51 11.72 -3.20
CA MET A 39 0.70 12.78 -2.22
C MET A 39 2.19 12.97 -1.94
N SER A 40 2.60 14.22 -1.72
CA SER A 40 3.99 14.56 -1.37
C SER A 40 4.36 14.18 0.08
N SER A 41 3.48 13.48 0.81
CA SER A 41 3.76 13.04 2.17
C SER A 41 4.65 11.80 2.21
N ALA A 42 5.26 11.53 3.37
CA ALA A 42 6.09 10.36 3.55
C ALA A 42 5.31 9.06 3.32
N PRO A 43 5.93 8.04 2.69
CA PRO A 43 5.30 6.75 2.43
C PRO A 43 4.97 6.00 3.72
N PHE A 44 4.02 5.08 3.65
CA PHE A 44 3.76 4.14 4.75
C PHE A 44 4.75 2.99 4.70
N ARG A 45 5.41 2.71 5.81
CA ARG A 45 6.38 1.63 5.94
C ARG A 45 5.78 0.42 6.63
N ILE A 46 5.68 -0.69 5.91
CA ILE A 46 5.21 -1.99 6.42
C ILE A 46 6.41 -2.75 6.99
N THR A 47 6.26 -3.24 8.22
CA THR A 47 7.27 -4.03 8.94
C THR A 47 6.58 -5.17 9.69
N ALA A 48 7.34 -6.06 10.34
CA ALA A 48 6.79 -7.09 11.19
C ALA A 48 5.99 -6.57 12.42
N LYS A 49 6.11 -5.25 12.73
CA LYS A 49 5.31 -4.59 13.78
C LYS A 49 3.97 -4.05 13.27
N THR A 50 3.81 -3.95 11.94
CA THR A 50 2.56 -3.52 11.32
C THR A 50 1.47 -4.55 11.60
N THR A 51 0.27 -4.09 11.90
CA THR A 51 -0.90 -4.96 12.07
C THR A 51 -2.00 -4.55 11.10
N ILE A 52 -2.89 -5.51 10.78
CA ILE A 52 -4.07 -5.28 9.96
C ILE A 52 -5.27 -5.30 10.88
N TYR A 53 -5.94 -4.16 10.99
CA TYR A 53 -7.14 -4.00 11.81
C TYR A 53 -8.39 -4.40 11.03
N TYR A 54 -9.25 -5.17 11.68
CA TYR A 54 -10.60 -5.50 11.25
C TYR A 54 -11.60 -5.24 12.38
N ALA A 55 -12.88 -5.01 12.06
CA ALA A 55 -13.89 -4.75 13.08
C ALA A 55 -14.17 -6.02 13.92
N ALA A 56 -14.25 -5.86 15.24
CA ALA A 56 -14.57 -6.96 16.15
C ALA A 56 -15.91 -7.61 15.77
N GLY A 57 -15.93 -8.93 15.70
CA GLY A 57 -17.15 -9.71 15.32
C GLY A 57 -17.41 -9.78 13.82
N ASP A 58 -16.63 -9.09 12.96
CA ASP A 58 -16.77 -9.19 11.50
C ASP A 58 -15.85 -10.30 10.95
N GLU A 59 -16.40 -11.50 10.83
CA GLU A 59 -15.65 -12.67 10.33
C GLU A 59 -15.24 -12.54 8.85
N LYS A 60 -15.96 -11.75 8.03
CA LYS A 60 -15.56 -11.49 6.64
C LYS A 60 -14.33 -10.60 6.60
N GLN A 61 -14.34 -9.47 7.30
CA GLN A 61 -13.16 -8.61 7.40
C GLN A 61 -11.96 -9.34 8.02
N LYS A 62 -12.19 -10.21 8.99
CA LYS A 62 -11.13 -11.03 9.59
C LYS A 62 -10.47 -11.96 8.57
N LYS A 63 -11.26 -12.61 7.71
CA LYS A 63 -10.75 -13.44 6.60
C LYS A 63 -9.96 -12.59 5.60
N ASP A 64 -10.49 -11.43 5.22
CA ASP A 64 -9.87 -10.50 4.29
C ASP A 64 -8.55 -9.95 4.85
N ALA A 65 -8.50 -9.61 6.14
CA ALA A 65 -7.28 -9.21 6.83
C ALA A 65 -6.23 -10.35 6.83
N GLY A 66 -6.65 -11.59 7.08
CA GLY A 66 -5.80 -12.77 7.00
C GLY A 66 -5.25 -13.01 5.59
N PHE A 67 -6.08 -12.82 4.57
CA PHE A 67 -5.69 -12.94 3.17
C PHE A 67 -4.61 -11.91 2.79
N LEU A 68 -4.80 -10.64 3.16
CA LEU A 68 -3.80 -9.60 2.95
C LEU A 68 -2.50 -9.88 3.71
N ALA A 69 -2.59 -10.36 4.97
CA ALA A 69 -1.43 -10.72 5.77
C ALA A 69 -0.60 -11.84 5.12
N SER A 70 -1.28 -12.86 4.59
CA SER A 70 -0.65 -13.99 3.88
C SER A 70 0.05 -13.52 2.62
N HIS A 71 -0.58 -12.65 1.84
CA HIS A 71 0.02 -12.10 0.63
C HIS A 71 1.25 -11.23 0.92
N ILE A 72 1.18 -10.35 1.93
CA ILE A 72 2.34 -9.54 2.35
C ILE A 72 3.52 -10.46 2.69
N LYS A 73 3.26 -11.54 3.45
CA LYS A 73 4.29 -12.51 3.80
C LYS A 73 4.87 -13.22 2.58
N GLU A 74 4.02 -13.61 1.64
CA GLU A 74 4.42 -14.31 0.41
C GLU A 74 5.34 -13.46 -0.46
N VAL A 75 4.98 -12.20 -0.73
CA VAL A 75 5.70 -11.35 -1.69
C VAL A 75 6.89 -10.62 -1.07
N THR A 76 6.91 -10.41 0.26
CA THR A 76 7.96 -9.63 0.95
C THR A 76 8.76 -10.42 1.99
N GLY A 77 8.23 -11.53 2.48
CA GLY A 77 8.77 -12.27 3.64
C GLY A 77 8.38 -11.66 5.00
N ILE A 78 7.66 -10.52 5.03
CA ILE A 78 7.29 -9.82 6.26
C ILE A 78 6.00 -10.43 6.83
N GLY A 79 6.09 -11.05 8.00
CA GLY A 79 4.92 -11.53 8.74
C GLY A 79 4.22 -10.40 9.48
N VAL A 80 3.03 -9.98 9.02
CA VAL A 80 2.16 -9.03 9.73
C VAL A 80 1.06 -9.78 10.47
N LYS A 81 0.58 -9.23 11.58
CA LYS A 81 -0.51 -9.83 12.38
C LYS A 81 -1.84 -9.13 12.09
N THR A 82 -2.93 -9.86 12.25
CA THR A 82 -4.30 -9.29 12.24
C THR A 82 -4.77 -9.01 13.67
N THR A 83 -5.62 -8.00 13.85
CA THR A 83 -6.13 -7.60 15.17
C THR A 83 -7.47 -6.89 15.05
N ASP A 84 -8.31 -7.05 16.06
CA ASP A 84 -9.55 -6.29 16.28
C ASP A 84 -9.36 -5.06 17.18
N LYS A 85 -8.11 -4.78 17.59
CA LYS A 85 -7.76 -3.62 18.42
C LYS A 85 -7.18 -2.51 17.56
N GLN A 86 -7.79 -1.33 17.64
CA GLN A 86 -7.30 -0.14 16.92
C GLN A 86 -6.01 0.40 17.54
N ALA A 87 -5.06 0.75 16.67
CA ALA A 87 -3.81 1.41 17.02
C ALA A 87 -3.34 2.32 15.88
N LYS A 88 -2.29 3.12 16.14
CA LYS A 88 -1.62 3.89 15.08
C LYS A 88 -0.73 2.99 14.24
N GLY A 89 -0.50 3.36 13.00
CA GLY A 89 0.43 2.64 12.12
C GLY A 89 -0.10 1.29 11.62
N GLN A 90 -1.41 1.16 11.48
CA GLN A 90 -2.08 -0.06 10.99
C GLN A 90 -2.52 0.07 9.55
N ILE A 91 -2.75 -1.09 8.92
CA ILE A 91 -3.60 -1.22 7.74
C ILE A 91 -5.02 -1.44 8.28
N ARG A 92 -5.93 -0.53 8.01
CA ARG A 92 -7.29 -0.53 8.56
C ARG A 92 -8.30 -0.88 7.50
N LEU A 93 -9.17 -1.84 7.80
CA LEU A 93 -10.37 -2.15 7.02
C LEU A 93 -11.55 -1.40 7.67
N ALA A 94 -12.17 -0.48 6.94
CA ALA A 94 -13.25 0.37 7.43
C ALA A 94 -14.51 0.18 6.60
N LEU A 95 -15.50 -0.49 7.17
CA LEU A 95 -16.82 -0.61 6.55
C LEU A 95 -17.69 0.56 7.01
N ASN A 96 -18.10 1.40 6.07
CA ASN A 96 -18.92 2.57 6.31
C ASN A 96 -20.39 2.26 6.07
N ALA A 97 -21.29 3.08 6.62
CA ALA A 97 -22.69 3.02 6.27
C ALA A 97 -22.91 3.43 4.80
N GLY A 98 -23.85 2.78 4.13
CA GLY A 98 -24.19 3.08 2.73
C GLY A 98 -24.70 1.86 1.97
N ASP A 99 -24.61 1.90 0.65
CA ASP A 99 -25.04 0.82 -0.23
C ASP A 99 -24.14 -0.42 -0.04
N THR A 100 -24.71 -1.46 0.55
CA THR A 100 -24.02 -2.72 0.84
C THR A 100 -23.76 -3.59 -0.40
N GLN A 101 -24.32 -3.21 -1.56
CA GLN A 101 -24.06 -3.85 -2.84
C GLN A 101 -22.99 -3.15 -3.66
N SER A 102 -22.54 -1.98 -3.22
CA SER A 102 -21.51 -1.22 -3.90
C SER A 102 -20.16 -1.96 -3.90
N GLU A 103 -19.54 -2.06 -5.05
CA GLU A 103 -18.17 -2.57 -5.20
C GLU A 103 -17.12 -1.46 -5.14
N ALA A 104 -17.55 -0.21 -4.96
CA ALA A 104 -16.66 0.93 -4.85
C ALA A 104 -15.85 0.90 -3.54
N TYR A 105 -14.62 1.42 -3.62
CA TYR A 105 -13.78 1.61 -2.46
C TYR A 105 -12.97 2.91 -2.57
N SER A 106 -12.51 3.39 -1.43
CA SER A 106 -11.47 4.41 -1.30
C SER A 106 -10.31 3.87 -0.46
N LEU A 107 -9.12 4.33 -0.78
CA LEU A 107 -7.91 3.92 -0.10
C LEU A 107 -7.05 5.17 0.14
N VAL A 108 -6.62 5.34 1.38
CA VAL A 108 -5.73 6.43 1.78
C VAL A 108 -4.48 5.85 2.38
N VAL A 109 -3.34 6.21 1.81
CA VAL A 109 -2.01 5.83 2.30
C VAL A 109 -1.26 7.08 2.73
N ASN A 110 -0.79 7.10 3.96
CA ASN A 110 0.07 8.15 4.49
C ASN A 110 1.02 7.56 5.53
N LYS A 111 1.94 8.36 6.06
CA LYS A 111 2.92 7.91 7.08
C LYS A 111 2.32 7.24 8.32
N ASN A 112 1.05 7.50 8.62
CA ASN A 112 0.37 7.00 9.82
C ASN A 112 -0.36 5.68 9.60
N GLY A 113 -0.48 5.19 8.36
CA GLY A 113 -1.18 3.94 8.05
C GLY A 113 -1.76 3.89 6.66
N ILE A 114 -2.46 2.79 6.39
CA ILE A 114 -3.30 2.57 5.23
C ILE A 114 -4.73 2.43 5.72
N THR A 115 -5.66 3.15 5.12
CA THR A 115 -7.10 2.96 5.38
C THR A 115 -7.78 2.55 4.10
N ILE A 116 -8.43 1.40 4.08
CA ILE A 116 -9.27 0.89 3.01
C ILE A 116 -10.71 1.06 3.48
N SER A 117 -11.49 1.87 2.78
CA SER A 117 -12.87 2.22 3.14
C SER A 117 -13.84 1.82 2.03
N ALA A 118 -14.94 1.20 2.38
CA ALA A 118 -16.03 0.89 1.46
C ALA A 118 -17.37 0.80 2.22
N THR A 119 -18.46 0.71 1.50
CA THR A 119 -19.80 0.48 2.07
C THR A 119 -20.21 -1.00 2.03
N SER A 120 -19.41 -1.85 1.39
CA SER A 120 -19.60 -3.29 1.31
C SER A 120 -18.31 -4.06 1.58
N HIS A 121 -18.43 -5.33 1.95
CA HIS A 121 -17.28 -6.23 2.07
C HIS A 121 -16.59 -6.48 0.71
N VAL A 122 -17.35 -6.46 -0.38
CA VAL A 122 -16.80 -6.62 -1.72
C VAL A 122 -15.91 -5.43 -2.08
N GLY A 123 -16.33 -4.20 -1.76
CA GLY A 123 -15.50 -3.01 -1.92
C GLY A 123 -14.23 -3.07 -1.07
N ILE A 124 -14.31 -3.53 0.19
CA ILE A 124 -13.13 -3.76 1.04
C ILE A 124 -12.16 -4.74 0.37
N PHE A 125 -12.69 -5.85 -0.15
CA PHE A 125 -11.87 -6.85 -0.85
C PHE A 125 -11.16 -6.27 -2.07
N TYR A 126 -11.83 -5.45 -2.90
CA TYR A 126 -11.19 -4.79 -4.05
C TYR A 126 -10.12 -3.78 -3.63
N GLY A 127 -10.35 -3.03 -2.55
CA GLY A 127 -9.33 -2.16 -1.98
C GLY A 127 -8.10 -2.94 -1.52
N ILE A 128 -8.29 -4.12 -0.92
CA ILE A 128 -7.20 -5.05 -0.56
C ILE A 128 -6.44 -5.50 -1.81
N GLN A 129 -7.14 -5.89 -2.88
CA GLN A 129 -6.50 -6.28 -4.15
C GLN A 129 -5.59 -5.17 -4.70
N SER A 130 -6.01 -3.91 -4.60
CA SER A 130 -5.20 -2.77 -5.03
C SER A 130 -3.96 -2.58 -4.18
N VAL A 131 -4.05 -2.74 -2.86
CA VAL A 131 -2.87 -2.75 -1.97
C VAL A 131 -1.93 -3.89 -2.34
N MET A 132 -2.45 -5.10 -2.55
CA MET A 132 -1.64 -6.27 -2.91
C MET A 132 -0.86 -6.06 -4.21
N LYS A 133 -1.50 -5.47 -5.23
CA LYS A 133 -0.85 -5.16 -6.51
C LYS A 133 0.16 -4.01 -6.42
N ALA A 134 -0.02 -3.09 -5.47
CA ALA A 134 0.89 -1.98 -5.26
C ALA A 134 2.15 -2.38 -4.48
N LEU A 135 2.14 -3.53 -3.79
CA LEU A 135 3.30 -4.01 -3.05
C LEU A 135 4.45 -4.40 -3.99
N PRO A 136 5.71 -4.13 -3.61
CA PRO A 136 6.86 -4.62 -4.37
C PRO A 136 7.04 -6.12 -4.12
N ILE A 137 7.38 -6.86 -5.16
CA ILE A 137 7.75 -8.28 -5.04
C ILE A 137 9.22 -8.34 -4.64
N THR A 138 9.47 -8.53 -3.35
CA THR A 138 10.80 -8.61 -2.76
C THR A 138 10.83 -9.74 -1.75
N ARG A 139 11.93 -10.45 -1.62
CA ARG A 139 12.03 -11.55 -0.64
C ARG A 139 13.02 -11.20 0.46
N ASN A 140 12.69 -11.64 1.68
CA ASN A 140 13.56 -11.53 2.85
C ASN A 140 13.99 -10.11 3.22
N VAL A 141 13.06 -9.15 3.09
CA VAL A 141 13.31 -7.77 3.49
C VAL A 141 12.73 -7.48 4.88
N LYS A 142 13.32 -6.51 5.59
CA LYS A 142 12.83 -6.09 6.92
C LYS A 142 11.67 -5.11 6.83
N SER A 143 11.50 -4.45 5.71
CA SER A 143 10.42 -3.50 5.46
C SER A 143 10.20 -3.26 3.98
N VAL A 144 8.96 -2.91 3.63
CA VAL A 144 8.56 -2.35 2.34
C VAL A 144 7.82 -1.06 2.57
N SER A 145 7.79 -0.17 1.58
CA SER A 145 7.10 1.10 1.67
C SER A 145 6.07 1.23 0.55
N LEU A 146 4.93 1.83 0.84
CA LEU A 146 3.96 2.25 -0.17
C LEU A 146 3.93 3.77 -0.24
N PRO A 147 4.03 4.36 -1.45
CA PRO A 147 3.92 5.81 -1.63
C PRO A 147 2.60 6.32 -1.07
N ALA A 148 2.64 7.51 -0.49
CA ALA A 148 1.43 8.15 0.00
C ALA A 148 0.52 8.51 -1.18
N ALA A 149 -0.74 8.11 -1.10
CA ALA A 149 -1.72 8.33 -2.16
C ALA A 149 -3.16 8.26 -1.63
N GLU A 150 -4.04 8.89 -2.37
CA GLU A 150 -5.48 8.67 -2.33
C GLU A 150 -5.89 7.94 -3.60
N VAL A 151 -6.54 6.79 -3.44
CA VAL A 151 -7.04 5.97 -4.54
C VAL A 151 -8.53 5.81 -4.39
N THR A 152 -9.27 6.05 -5.47
CA THR A 152 -10.71 5.78 -5.53
C THR A 152 -10.99 4.96 -6.77
N ASP A 153 -11.76 3.90 -6.60
CA ASP A 153 -12.13 3.02 -7.70
C ASP A 153 -13.55 2.47 -7.51
N ALA A 154 -14.17 2.18 -8.63
CA ALA A 154 -15.46 1.53 -8.73
C ALA A 154 -15.56 0.81 -10.08
N PRO A 155 -16.36 -0.26 -10.20
CA PRO A 155 -16.59 -0.90 -11.48
C PRO A 155 -17.17 0.09 -12.51
N ARG A 156 -16.63 0.06 -13.72
CA ARG A 156 -17.17 0.86 -14.84
C ARG A 156 -18.48 0.30 -15.39
N PHE A 157 -18.70 -1.01 -15.20
CA PHE A 157 -19.88 -1.73 -15.70
C PHE A 157 -20.54 -2.49 -14.56
N ALA A 158 -21.84 -2.35 -14.42
CA ALA A 158 -22.62 -3.08 -13.42
C ALA A 158 -22.71 -4.57 -13.74
N TYR A 159 -22.71 -4.95 -15.02
CA TYR A 159 -22.73 -6.34 -15.47
C TYR A 159 -21.42 -6.69 -16.17
N ARG A 160 -20.83 -7.80 -15.73
CA ARG A 160 -19.60 -8.38 -16.31
C ARG A 160 -19.80 -9.88 -16.42
N ALA A 161 -19.70 -10.40 -17.62
CA ALA A 161 -19.78 -11.83 -17.89
C ALA A 161 -18.65 -12.25 -18.84
N PHE A 162 -18.24 -13.49 -18.70
CA PHE A 162 -17.32 -14.15 -19.61
C PHE A 162 -17.93 -15.48 -20.02
N MET A 163 -17.99 -15.75 -21.31
CA MET A 163 -18.48 -17.00 -21.86
C MET A 163 -17.31 -17.76 -22.49
N ILE A 164 -17.19 -19.02 -22.13
CA ILE A 164 -16.21 -19.95 -22.75
C ILE A 164 -17.02 -20.92 -23.55
N ASP A 165 -16.72 -21.03 -24.85
CA ASP A 165 -17.25 -22.09 -25.76
C ASP A 165 -16.37 -23.32 -25.64
#